data_b575e09a745bf87a2a469874248f2f3a
#
_entry.id   b575e09a745bf87a2a469874248f2f3a
#
_cell.length_a   1.000
_cell.length_b   1.000
_cell.length_c   1.000
_cell.angle_alpha   90.00
_cell.angle_beta   90.00
_cell.angle_gamma   90.00
#
_symmetry.space_group_name_H-M   'P 1'
#
loop_
_entity.id
_entity.type
_entity.pdbx_description
1 polymer ?
#
loop_
_entity_poly.entity_id
_entity_poly.type
_entity_poly.pdbx_seq_one_letter_code
_entity_poly.pdbx_strand_id
1 'polypeptide(L)'
;MKYYVRKLTSFLTIENISVFGNNMNKNKIVIMPGDGIGKVVLPEAIRVLDAIGFDADYIHGDIGWEFWQNEGNALPERTLDLLEKYKIGLFGAITSKPKDQADKELSPELQNKGYVYYSPIVGLRQHFNLDVCLRPCCSFHGNPLNFILRKDNGFDEPLVDVAIFRQNTEGLYVGVEWTNPPENVRKGLEFHKKMDKFKDVPGEDLAISCRIFTRGACHRIVKEAFEYAKKFGYKSVTICEKPNVIRETSGMMREEAKKLHQQYSGIKLWHTNIDAQMMWLTKNPEDYGVIVAGNMFGDIVSDGFAGLVGGLGFACSANIGKEVAIFEPTHGSAPKYENLNPSIVNPVAMILSSCMMLDHIGETDKAKNIRNAIAKVIEEGKTRTYDMLRLSGGADVFEKGACSTTKMTDAIIELL
;
A
#
# COMPACT_ATOMS: atom_id res chain seq x y z
N MET A 1 -13.37 -11.40 21.85
CA MET A 1 -14.17 -10.30 21.29
C MET A 1 -13.70 -8.88 21.67
N LYS A 2 -13.28 -8.57 22.91
CA LYS A 2 -12.88 -7.19 23.29
C LYS A 2 -11.50 -6.71 22.81
N TYR A 3 -10.63 -7.54 22.31
CA TYR A 3 -9.23 -7.19 21.92
C TYR A 3 -9.06 -6.78 20.46
N TYR A 4 -9.85 -7.32 19.52
CA TYR A 4 -9.72 -7.07 18.08
C TYR A 4 -10.13 -5.65 17.66
N VAL A 5 -11.10 -5.08 18.33
CA VAL A 5 -11.71 -3.80 17.94
C VAL A 5 -10.98 -2.58 18.54
N ARG A 6 -10.15 -2.77 19.57
CA ARG A 6 -9.53 -1.63 20.28
C ARG A 6 -8.37 -0.96 19.56
N LYS A 7 -7.71 -1.62 18.62
CA LYS A 7 -6.49 -1.09 17.99
C LYS A 7 -6.69 -0.45 16.60
N LEU A 8 -7.78 -0.77 15.91
CA LEU A 8 -8.07 -0.18 14.60
C LEU A 8 -8.79 1.18 14.67
N THR A 9 -8.97 1.76 15.84
CA THR A 9 -9.95 2.82 16.09
C THR A 9 -9.44 4.25 16.13
N SER A 10 -8.28 4.58 15.60
CA SER A 10 -7.92 5.99 15.37
C SER A 10 -6.70 6.13 14.47
N PHE A 11 -6.86 6.65 13.29
CA PHE A 11 -5.78 6.99 12.34
C PHE A 11 -5.21 8.39 12.58
N LEU A 12 -4.03 8.64 12.03
CA LEU A 12 -3.29 9.89 12.09
C LEU A 12 -4.18 11.11 11.76
N THR A 13 -4.59 11.84 12.76
CA THR A 13 -4.81 13.27 12.59
C THR A 13 -3.43 13.91 12.64
N ILE A 14 -2.91 14.33 11.52
CA ILE A 14 -1.77 15.25 11.46
C ILE A 14 -2.24 16.53 12.16
N GLU A 15 -1.55 16.96 13.21
CA GLU A 15 -1.89 18.15 14.03
C GLU A 15 -1.98 19.48 13.24
N ASN A 16 -1.94 19.45 11.91
CA ASN A 16 -2.00 20.63 11.06
C ASN A 16 -3.14 20.64 10.02
N ILE A 17 -4.14 19.75 10.11
CA ILE A 17 -5.35 19.89 9.30
C ILE A 17 -6.55 20.24 10.21
N SER A 18 -6.43 21.31 10.98
CA SER A 18 -7.58 22.06 11.52
C SER A 18 -8.14 23.01 10.46
N VAL A 19 -8.27 22.58 9.21
CA VAL A 19 -8.87 23.41 8.14
C VAL A 19 -10.33 23.03 7.88
N PHE A 20 -10.81 21.93 8.43
CA PHE A 20 -12.22 21.59 8.37
C PHE A 20 -12.93 22.09 9.62
N GLY A 21 -13.04 23.42 9.71
CA GLY A 21 -14.05 24.04 10.56
C GLY A 21 -15.45 23.58 10.14
N ASN A 22 -16.37 23.50 11.11
CA ASN A 22 -17.79 23.23 10.95
C ASN A 22 -18.46 24.10 9.85
N ASN A 23 -18.20 23.77 8.59
CA ASN A 23 -18.96 24.27 7.44
C ASN A 23 -19.70 23.06 6.85
N MET A 24 -20.99 23.24 6.57
CA MET A 24 -21.91 22.32 5.89
C MET A 24 -21.51 22.01 4.45
N ASN A 25 -20.23 21.84 4.15
CA ASN A 25 -19.77 21.45 2.83
C ASN A 25 -19.45 19.95 2.87
N LYS A 26 -20.09 19.20 1.97
CA LYS A 26 -19.80 17.80 1.72
C LYS A 26 -18.31 17.54 1.52
N ASN A 27 -17.82 16.41 2.01
CA ASN A 27 -16.46 15.95 1.72
C ASN A 27 -16.28 15.80 0.20
N LYS A 28 -15.17 16.24 -0.33
CA LYS A 28 -14.84 16.12 -1.76
C LYS A 28 -13.76 15.05 -1.91
N ILE A 29 -14.09 13.92 -2.53
CA ILE A 29 -13.19 12.78 -2.68
C ILE A 29 -12.94 12.54 -4.17
N VAL A 30 -11.68 12.58 -4.58
CA VAL A 30 -11.30 12.20 -5.95
C VAL A 30 -11.28 10.69 -6.06
N ILE A 31 -12.14 10.13 -6.90
CA ILE A 31 -12.20 8.69 -7.15
C ILE A 31 -11.47 8.37 -8.45
N MET A 32 -10.55 7.42 -8.39
CA MET A 32 -9.69 7.01 -9.49
C MET A 32 -9.80 5.49 -9.68
N PRO A 33 -10.77 4.98 -10.46
CA PRO A 33 -10.95 3.53 -10.64
C PRO A 33 -9.71 2.83 -11.20
N GLY A 34 -9.02 3.48 -12.13
CA GLY A 34 -7.87 2.92 -12.82
C GLY A 34 -8.27 1.79 -13.77
N ASP A 35 -7.61 0.63 -13.64
CA ASP A 35 -7.71 -0.48 -14.58
C ASP A 35 -8.30 -1.75 -13.96
N GLY A 36 -8.82 -2.61 -14.82
CA GLY A 36 -9.24 -3.96 -14.48
C GLY A 36 -10.18 -4.03 -13.29
N ILE A 37 -9.82 -4.81 -12.28
CA ILE A 37 -10.66 -4.99 -11.08
C ILE A 37 -10.83 -3.72 -10.25
N GLY A 38 -9.99 -2.69 -10.44
CA GLY A 38 -10.17 -1.39 -9.79
C GLY A 38 -11.52 -0.76 -10.12
N LYS A 39 -11.97 -0.91 -11.38
CA LYS A 39 -13.30 -0.49 -11.85
C LYS A 39 -14.46 -1.25 -11.21
N VAL A 40 -14.17 -2.39 -10.57
CA VAL A 40 -15.14 -3.24 -9.89
C VAL A 40 -15.17 -2.97 -8.39
N VAL A 41 -14.01 -2.97 -7.72
CA VAL A 41 -13.94 -2.90 -6.25
C VAL A 41 -14.16 -1.48 -5.71
N LEU A 42 -13.80 -0.44 -6.47
CA LEU A 42 -14.01 0.94 -6.02
C LEU A 42 -15.49 1.32 -5.92
N PRO A 43 -16.37 1.01 -6.89
CA PRO A 43 -17.81 1.21 -6.72
C PRO A 43 -18.38 0.48 -5.51
N GLU A 44 -17.91 -0.72 -5.21
CA GLU A 44 -18.37 -1.48 -4.03
C GLU A 44 -17.96 -0.80 -2.71
N ALA A 45 -16.76 -0.22 -2.64
CA ALA A 45 -16.37 0.57 -1.48
C ALA A 45 -17.22 1.85 -1.32
N ILE A 46 -17.59 2.52 -2.43
CA ILE A 46 -18.50 3.67 -2.41
C ILE A 46 -19.87 3.27 -1.88
N ARG A 47 -20.41 2.12 -2.30
CA ARG A 47 -21.68 1.58 -1.76
C ARG A 47 -21.68 1.41 -0.24
N VAL A 48 -20.54 0.95 0.33
CA VAL A 48 -20.39 0.82 1.79
C VAL A 48 -20.31 2.21 2.45
N LEU A 49 -19.59 3.15 1.85
CA LEU A 49 -19.51 4.53 2.33
C LEU A 49 -20.89 5.21 2.34
N ASP A 50 -21.68 5.03 1.30
CA ASP A 50 -23.04 5.56 1.21
C ASP A 50 -23.96 4.91 2.26
N ALA A 51 -23.87 3.57 2.43
CA ALA A 51 -24.67 2.84 3.39
C ALA A 51 -24.40 3.25 4.86
N ILE A 52 -23.15 3.59 5.21
CA ILE A 52 -22.81 4.10 6.55
C ILE A 52 -23.17 5.60 6.73
N GLY A 53 -23.75 6.23 5.72
CA GLY A 53 -24.10 7.65 5.77
C GLY A 53 -22.91 8.60 5.74
N PHE A 54 -21.88 8.26 4.95
CA PHE A 54 -20.77 9.18 4.69
C PHE A 54 -21.18 10.19 3.62
N ASP A 55 -21.32 11.45 4.01
CA ASP A 55 -21.75 12.53 3.09
C ASP A 55 -20.56 13.06 2.30
N ALA A 56 -20.46 12.66 1.03
CA ALA A 56 -19.39 13.07 0.13
C ALA A 56 -19.87 13.28 -1.31
N ASP A 57 -19.17 14.17 -2.01
CA ASP A 57 -19.23 14.28 -3.47
C ASP A 57 -18.00 13.51 -4.03
N TYR A 58 -18.27 12.52 -4.85
CA TYR A 58 -17.23 11.74 -5.51
C TYR A 58 -16.92 12.36 -6.88
N ILE A 59 -15.67 12.78 -7.05
CA ILE A 59 -15.20 13.49 -8.24
C ILE A 59 -14.32 12.54 -9.04
N HIS A 60 -14.71 12.23 -10.27
CA HIS A 60 -13.96 11.30 -11.11
C HIS A 60 -12.62 11.89 -11.56
N GLY A 61 -11.53 11.13 -11.36
CA GLY A 61 -10.19 11.43 -11.85
C GLY A 61 -9.75 10.37 -12.86
N ASP A 62 -9.29 10.83 -13.99
CA ASP A 62 -8.82 10.01 -15.11
C ASP A 62 -7.43 9.45 -14.79
N ILE A 63 -7.27 8.13 -14.85
CA ILE A 63 -6.00 7.45 -14.57
C ILE A 63 -6.03 6.04 -15.16
N GLY A 64 -4.89 5.55 -15.64
CA GLY A 64 -4.73 4.16 -16.02
C GLY A 64 -4.38 3.92 -17.48
N TRP A 65 -4.51 2.66 -17.88
CA TRP A 65 -4.03 2.16 -19.15
C TRP A 65 -4.75 2.74 -20.35
N GLU A 66 -6.05 3.04 -20.21
CA GLU A 66 -6.86 3.69 -21.25
C GLU A 66 -6.29 5.06 -21.65
N PHE A 67 -5.87 5.85 -20.66
CA PHE A 67 -5.28 7.18 -20.90
C PHE A 67 -3.85 7.07 -21.43
N TRP A 68 -3.11 6.04 -21.05
CA TRP A 68 -1.86 5.73 -21.70
C TRP A 68 -2.04 5.45 -23.20
N GLN A 69 -2.99 4.57 -23.54
CA GLN A 69 -3.25 4.19 -24.92
C GLN A 69 -3.71 5.36 -25.79
N ASN A 70 -4.59 6.21 -25.27
CA ASN A 70 -5.28 7.24 -26.04
C ASN A 70 -4.60 8.61 -25.98
N GLU A 71 -3.84 8.91 -24.92
CA GLU A 71 -3.25 10.23 -24.67
C GLU A 71 -1.71 10.15 -24.51
N GLY A 72 -1.12 8.97 -24.40
CA GLY A 72 0.31 8.78 -24.12
C GLY A 72 0.70 9.13 -22.69
N ASN A 73 -0.28 9.31 -21.80
CA ASN A 73 -0.06 9.64 -20.41
C ASN A 73 -1.08 8.91 -19.50
N ALA A 74 -0.60 7.97 -18.70
CA ALA A 74 -1.45 7.20 -17.79
C ALA A 74 -1.92 8.00 -16.55
N LEU A 75 -1.39 9.20 -16.31
CA LEU A 75 -1.76 10.13 -15.26
C LEU A 75 -1.95 11.53 -15.84
N PRO A 76 -3.10 11.85 -16.43
CA PRO A 76 -3.38 13.17 -17.00
C PRO A 76 -3.29 14.28 -15.96
N GLU A 77 -2.83 15.48 -16.39
CA GLU A 77 -2.62 16.63 -15.50
C GLU A 77 -3.92 17.09 -14.83
N ARG A 78 -5.06 16.98 -15.53
CA ARG A 78 -6.39 17.27 -14.97
C ARG A 78 -6.71 16.46 -13.69
N THR A 79 -6.13 15.27 -13.53
CA THR A 79 -6.28 14.47 -12.30
C THR A 79 -5.37 14.97 -11.18
N LEU A 80 -4.17 15.44 -11.52
CA LEU A 80 -3.29 16.12 -10.56
C LEU A 80 -3.95 17.38 -10.02
N ASP A 81 -4.54 18.22 -10.89
CA ASP A 81 -5.28 19.42 -10.51
C ASP A 81 -6.45 19.13 -9.54
N LEU A 82 -7.19 18.05 -9.80
CA LEU A 82 -8.26 17.61 -8.89
C LEU A 82 -7.70 17.22 -7.51
N LEU A 83 -6.61 16.49 -7.46
CA LEU A 83 -5.98 16.10 -6.20
C LEU A 83 -5.32 17.27 -5.47
N GLU A 84 -4.75 18.23 -6.20
CA GLU A 84 -4.28 19.49 -5.61
C GLU A 84 -5.40 20.30 -4.97
N LYS A 85 -6.57 20.27 -5.57
CA LYS A 85 -7.74 21.02 -5.10
C LYS A 85 -8.43 20.35 -3.92
N TYR A 86 -8.65 19.04 -3.99
CA TYR A 86 -9.50 18.30 -3.04
C TYR A 86 -8.72 17.47 -2.02
N LYS A 87 -7.43 17.27 -2.21
CA LYS A 87 -6.46 16.69 -1.27
C LYS A 87 -6.64 15.21 -0.95
N ILE A 88 -7.81 14.63 -1.13
CA ILE A 88 -8.12 13.23 -0.76
C ILE A 88 -8.49 12.43 -2.00
N GLY A 89 -7.81 11.29 -2.20
CA GLY A 89 -8.08 10.36 -3.29
C GLY A 89 -8.37 8.94 -2.82
N LEU A 90 -9.36 8.29 -3.46
CA LEU A 90 -9.56 6.84 -3.44
C LEU A 90 -9.14 6.28 -4.80
N PHE A 91 -8.23 5.32 -4.79
CA PHE A 91 -7.66 4.74 -6.00
C PHE A 91 -7.91 3.23 -6.03
N GLY A 92 -8.38 2.71 -7.18
CA GLY A 92 -8.73 1.30 -7.35
C GLY A 92 -7.51 0.42 -7.63
N ALA A 93 -7.07 0.35 -8.87
CA ALA A 93 -5.92 -0.46 -9.27
C ALA A 93 -5.32 0.02 -10.58
N ILE A 94 -4.09 -0.41 -10.87
CA ILE A 94 -3.38 -0.02 -12.09
C ILE A 94 -2.76 -1.22 -12.79
N THR A 95 -2.73 -1.17 -14.13
CA THR A 95 -1.96 -2.06 -14.99
C THR A 95 -0.59 -1.46 -15.23
N SER A 96 0.47 -2.23 -14.99
CA SER A 96 1.83 -1.87 -15.36
C SER A 96 2.41 -2.94 -16.27
N LYS A 97 2.97 -2.52 -17.41
CA LYS A 97 3.62 -3.42 -18.38
C LYS A 97 5.04 -2.96 -18.68
N PRO A 98 5.94 -3.87 -19.10
CA PRO A 98 7.25 -3.51 -19.57
C PRO A 98 7.18 -2.49 -20.72
N LYS A 99 8.21 -1.67 -20.87
CA LYS A 99 8.26 -0.56 -21.82
C LYS A 99 7.96 -1.01 -23.27
N ASP A 100 8.56 -2.11 -23.70
CA ASP A 100 8.40 -2.65 -25.07
C ASP A 100 6.97 -3.12 -25.38
N GLN A 101 6.20 -3.49 -24.36
CA GLN A 101 4.78 -3.81 -24.50
C GLN A 101 3.93 -2.54 -24.45
N ALA A 102 4.25 -1.61 -23.54
CA ALA A 102 3.54 -0.36 -23.39
C ALA A 102 3.57 0.47 -24.68
N ASP A 103 4.73 0.56 -25.36
CA ASP A 103 4.90 1.33 -26.59
C ASP A 103 4.05 0.78 -27.75
N LYS A 104 3.86 -0.54 -27.81
CA LYS A 104 3.04 -1.21 -28.85
C LYS A 104 1.54 -0.99 -28.67
N GLU A 105 1.11 -0.72 -27.45
CA GLU A 105 -0.31 -0.56 -27.13
C GLU A 105 -0.79 0.90 -27.19
N LEU A 106 0.09 1.84 -27.47
CA LEU A 106 -0.32 3.21 -27.84
C LEU A 106 -1.18 3.21 -29.10
N SER A 107 -2.13 4.14 -29.16
CA SER A 107 -2.89 4.37 -30.39
C SER A 107 -1.92 4.66 -31.55
N PRO A 108 -2.26 4.26 -32.81
CA PRO A 108 -1.35 4.41 -33.95
C PRO A 108 -0.80 5.82 -34.14
N GLU A 109 -1.61 6.83 -33.75
CA GLU A 109 -1.23 8.24 -33.89
C GLU A 109 -0.17 8.68 -32.87
N LEU A 110 0.00 7.95 -31.77
CA LEU A 110 0.96 8.25 -30.70
C LEU A 110 2.23 7.41 -30.77
N GLN A 111 2.23 6.30 -31.53
CA GLN A 111 3.39 5.45 -31.68
C GLN A 111 4.56 6.20 -32.32
N ASN A 112 5.78 5.86 -31.88
CA ASN A 112 7.05 6.45 -32.37
C ASN A 112 7.22 7.96 -32.10
N LYS A 113 6.39 8.57 -31.25
CA LYS A 113 6.52 9.98 -30.85
C LYS A 113 7.34 10.21 -29.58
N GLY A 114 7.98 9.17 -29.06
CA GLY A 114 8.87 9.28 -27.90
C GLY A 114 8.17 9.27 -26.54
N TYR A 115 6.89 8.89 -26.47
CA TYR A 115 6.21 8.68 -25.20
C TYR A 115 6.87 7.54 -24.41
N VAL A 116 6.98 7.69 -23.10
CA VAL A 116 7.53 6.68 -22.21
C VAL A 116 6.52 6.41 -21.10
N TYR A 117 6.11 5.15 -20.98
CA TYR A 117 5.20 4.75 -19.91
C TYR A 117 5.88 4.92 -18.54
N TYR A 118 5.16 5.57 -17.64
CA TYR A 118 5.52 5.68 -16.25
C TYR A 118 4.32 5.27 -15.38
N SER A 119 4.57 4.47 -14.35
CA SER A 119 3.48 4.00 -13.48
C SER A 119 2.79 5.18 -12.81
N PRO A 120 1.48 5.38 -13.01
CA PRO A 120 0.76 6.55 -12.50
C PRO A 120 0.76 6.62 -10.97
N ILE A 121 0.75 5.49 -10.26
CA ILE A 121 0.83 5.54 -8.79
C ILE A 121 2.22 6.02 -8.31
N VAL A 122 3.28 5.67 -9.03
CA VAL A 122 4.63 6.21 -8.75
C VAL A 122 4.66 7.70 -9.08
N GLY A 123 4.02 8.12 -10.18
CA GLY A 123 3.85 9.53 -10.54
C GLY A 123 3.16 10.33 -9.44
N LEU A 124 2.04 9.84 -8.91
CA LEU A 124 1.31 10.46 -7.80
C LEU A 124 2.19 10.59 -6.54
N ARG A 125 2.92 9.53 -6.19
CA ARG A 125 3.81 9.51 -5.01
C ARG A 125 4.92 10.56 -5.13
N GLN A 126 5.51 10.70 -6.31
CA GLN A 126 6.57 11.69 -6.56
C GLN A 126 6.02 13.10 -6.63
N HIS A 127 4.94 13.34 -7.39
CA HIS A 127 4.36 14.66 -7.60
C HIS A 127 3.92 15.31 -6.28
N PHE A 128 3.19 14.57 -5.45
CA PHE A 128 2.67 15.07 -4.16
C PHE A 128 3.58 14.78 -2.97
N ASN A 129 4.76 14.23 -3.22
CA ASN A 129 5.68 13.77 -2.17
C ASN A 129 4.96 12.94 -1.10
N LEU A 130 4.25 11.89 -1.53
CA LEU A 130 3.54 10.97 -0.65
C LEU A 130 4.56 10.01 -0.01
N ASP A 131 5.43 10.53 0.83
CA ASP A 131 6.63 9.86 1.32
C ASP A 131 6.36 8.84 2.45
N VAL A 132 5.16 8.85 3.02
CA VAL A 132 4.72 7.87 4.02
C VAL A 132 3.69 6.93 3.41
N CYS A 133 4.05 5.67 3.23
CA CYS A 133 3.10 4.61 2.90
C CYS A 133 2.83 3.77 4.15
N LEU A 134 1.57 3.73 4.58
CA LEU A 134 1.11 2.92 5.71
C LEU A 134 0.31 1.72 5.19
N ARG A 135 0.75 0.51 5.56
CA ARG A 135 0.11 -0.77 5.21
C ARG A 135 -0.16 -1.58 6.47
N PRO A 136 -1.35 -1.52 7.05
CA PRO A 136 -1.73 -2.37 8.18
C PRO A 136 -2.00 -3.80 7.70
N CYS A 137 -1.51 -4.78 8.44
CA CYS A 137 -1.74 -6.21 8.24
C CYS A 137 -2.31 -6.79 9.52
N CYS A 138 -3.63 -7.04 9.54
CA CYS A 138 -4.32 -7.55 10.71
C CYS A 138 -5.11 -8.82 10.36
N SER A 139 -4.96 -9.88 11.15
CA SER A 139 -5.75 -11.10 11.01
C SER A 139 -7.22 -10.83 11.41
N PHE A 140 -8.16 -11.37 10.64
CA PHE A 140 -9.57 -11.43 11.02
C PHE A 140 -9.88 -12.82 11.60
N HIS A 141 -10.52 -12.87 12.75
CA HIS A 141 -10.93 -14.13 13.34
C HIS A 141 -11.88 -14.89 12.41
N GLY A 142 -11.63 -16.19 12.21
CA GLY A 142 -12.41 -17.03 11.28
C GLY A 142 -12.05 -16.87 9.81
N ASN A 143 -11.05 -16.05 9.46
CA ASN A 143 -10.56 -16.00 8.09
C ASN A 143 -9.79 -17.28 7.75
N PRO A 144 -10.26 -18.09 6.78
CA PRO A 144 -9.61 -19.37 6.43
C PRO A 144 -8.23 -19.20 5.80
N LEU A 145 -7.83 -17.97 5.48
CA LEU A 145 -6.54 -17.63 4.89
C LEU A 145 -5.52 -17.17 5.93
N ASN A 146 -5.89 -17.05 7.20
CA ASN A 146 -4.93 -16.72 8.24
C ASN A 146 -3.78 -17.71 8.30
N PHE A 147 -2.63 -17.21 8.67
CA PHE A 147 -1.43 -18.01 8.86
C PHE A 147 -1.62 -19.01 10.01
N ILE A 148 -1.23 -20.25 9.77
CA ILE A 148 -1.29 -21.34 10.75
C ILE A 148 0.13 -21.85 11.01
N LEU A 149 0.53 -21.84 12.27
CA LEU A 149 1.81 -22.34 12.71
C LEU A 149 1.66 -23.76 13.26
N ARG A 150 2.48 -24.70 12.78
CA ARG A 150 2.54 -26.04 13.34
C ARG A 150 3.30 -26.03 14.66
N LYS A 151 2.72 -26.64 15.70
CA LYS A 151 3.32 -26.86 17.02
C LYS A 151 3.34 -28.38 17.36
N ASP A 152 4.07 -28.75 18.40
CA ASP A 152 4.22 -30.17 18.78
C ASP A 152 2.89 -30.87 19.05
N ASN A 153 1.90 -30.16 19.58
CA ASN A 153 0.59 -30.71 19.96
C ASN A 153 -0.56 -30.20 19.05
N GLY A 154 -0.28 -29.81 17.80
CA GLY A 154 -1.30 -29.36 16.87
C GLY A 154 -0.92 -28.13 16.08
N PHE A 155 -1.89 -27.23 15.90
CA PHE A 155 -1.73 -26.00 15.14
C PHE A 155 -2.11 -24.79 16.01
N ASP A 156 -1.42 -23.68 15.80
CA ASP A 156 -1.70 -22.39 16.38
C ASP A 156 -1.99 -21.37 15.28
N GLU A 157 -2.94 -20.47 15.51
CA GLU A 157 -3.23 -19.35 14.61
C GLU A 157 -2.78 -18.07 15.32
N PRO A 158 -1.52 -17.62 15.08
CA PRO A 158 -0.99 -16.44 15.74
C PRO A 158 -1.76 -15.20 15.27
N LEU A 159 -2.06 -14.33 16.23
CA LEU A 159 -2.66 -13.05 15.95
C LEU A 159 -1.63 -12.11 15.30
N VAL A 160 -1.80 -11.82 14.04
CA VAL A 160 -1.00 -10.82 13.32
C VAL A 160 -1.69 -9.47 13.43
N ASP A 161 -0.99 -8.48 14.01
CA ASP A 161 -1.44 -7.09 14.12
C ASP A 161 -0.23 -6.17 13.93
N VAL A 162 0.15 -5.94 12.68
CA VAL A 162 1.37 -5.24 12.29
C VAL A 162 1.04 -4.07 11.38
N ALA A 163 1.63 -2.90 11.65
CA ALA A 163 1.56 -1.73 10.79
C ALA A 163 2.93 -1.48 10.13
N ILE A 164 2.98 -1.53 8.81
CA ILE A 164 4.22 -1.31 8.05
C ILE A 164 4.25 0.13 7.53
N PHE A 165 5.28 0.87 7.91
CA PHE A 165 5.62 2.19 7.41
C PHE A 165 6.72 2.05 6.37
N ARG A 166 6.35 2.19 5.10
CA ARG A 166 7.23 2.14 3.95
C ARG A 166 7.58 3.56 3.51
N GLN A 167 8.85 3.92 3.49
CA GLN A 167 9.28 5.16 2.84
C GLN A 167 9.01 5.01 1.34
N ASN A 168 8.34 5.97 0.72
CA ASN A 168 7.62 5.72 -0.53
C ASN A 168 8.16 6.50 -1.74
N THR A 169 9.06 7.46 -1.53
CA THR A 169 9.55 8.38 -2.58
C THR A 169 11.06 8.31 -2.81
N GLU A 170 11.80 7.65 -1.93
CA GLU A 170 13.24 7.49 -2.01
C GLU A 170 13.66 6.01 -2.20
N GLY A 171 14.92 5.70 -2.04
CA GLY A 171 15.47 4.37 -2.16
C GLY A 171 15.88 4.00 -3.58
N LEU A 172 15.72 2.75 -3.96
CA LEU A 172 15.96 2.28 -5.33
C LEU A 172 14.87 2.71 -6.31
N TYR A 173 13.65 2.90 -5.80
CA TYR A 173 12.50 3.27 -6.63
C TYR A 173 12.47 4.76 -7.03
N VAL A 174 13.50 5.51 -6.64
CA VAL A 174 13.71 6.87 -7.18
C VAL A 174 14.02 6.86 -8.69
N GLY A 175 14.42 5.70 -9.23
CA GLY A 175 14.61 5.50 -10.67
C GLY A 175 15.87 6.18 -11.25
N VAL A 176 16.86 6.52 -10.41
CA VAL A 176 18.15 7.04 -10.87
C VAL A 176 19.03 5.86 -11.25
N GLU A 177 18.95 5.49 -12.54
CA GLU A 177 19.65 4.31 -13.04
C GLU A 177 20.06 4.46 -14.51
N TRP A 178 21.06 3.69 -14.91
CA TRP A 178 21.58 3.65 -16.28
C TRP A 178 21.97 2.23 -16.67
N THR A 179 21.64 1.83 -17.88
CA THR A 179 22.39 0.86 -18.65
C THR A 179 23.32 1.65 -19.56
N ASN A 180 24.59 1.29 -19.66
CA ASN A 180 25.62 2.08 -20.32
C ASN A 180 25.73 3.50 -19.74
N PRO A 181 26.19 3.63 -18.48
CA PRO A 181 26.22 4.91 -17.78
C PRO A 181 27.10 5.94 -18.52
N PRO A 182 26.68 7.22 -18.60
CA PRO A 182 27.46 8.28 -19.17
C PRO A 182 28.87 8.38 -18.54
N GLU A 183 29.86 8.80 -19.32
CA GLU A 183 31.26 8.82 -18.88
C GLU A 183 31.49 9.63 -17.60
N ASN A 184 30.82 10.75 -17.43
CA ASN A 184 30.90 11.58 -16.24
C ASN A 184 30.35 10.88 -14.98
N VAL A 185 29.26 10.11 -15.11
CA VAL A 185 28.73 9.27 -14.03
C VAL A 185 29.72 8.17 -13.68
N ARG A 186 30.21 7.46 -14.69
CA ARG A 186 31.21 6.40 -14.55
C ARG A 186 32.45 6.88 -13.84
N LYS A 187 33.08 7.94 -14.34
CA LYS A 187 34.26 8.56 -13.73
C LYS A 187 34.01 9.00 -12.28
N GLY A 188 32.83 9.58 -12.00
CA GLY A 188 32.47 9.97 -10.64
C GLY A 188 32.41 8.77 -9.68
N LEU A 189 31.88 7.63 -10.12
CA LEU A 189 31.81 6.42 -9.30
C LEU A 189 33.17 5.73 -9.13
N GLU A 190 34.06 5.82 -10.11
CA GLU A 190 35.39 5.22 -10.08
C GLU A 190 36.30 5.77 -9.00
N PHE A 191 36.03 6.94 -8.40
CA PHE A 191 36.67 7.40 -7.20
C PHE A 191 36.48 6.48 -5.98
N HIS A 192 35.41 5.66 -6.01
CA HIS A 192 35.16 4.71 -4.94
C HIS A 192 35.92 3.39 -5.20
N LYS A 193 36.83 3.00 -4.27
CA LYS A 193 37.70 1.81 -4.40
C LYS A 193 37.00 0.53 -4.79
N LYS A 194 35.73 0.34 -4.43
CA LYS A 194 34.97 -0.85 -4.81
C LYS A 194 34.62 -0.92 -6.29
N MET A 195 34.75 0.20 -7.01
CA MET A 195 34.58 0.26 -8.46
C MET A 195 35.80 -0.26 -9.24
N ASP A 196 36.94 -0.46 -8.59
CA ASP A 196 38.18 -0.92 -9.26
C ASP A 196 37.97 -2.23 -10.04
N LYS A 197 37.15 -3.15 -9.52
CA LYS A 197 36.84 -4.42 -10.18
C LYS A 197 35.90 -4.32 -11.41
N PHE A 198 35.34 -3.13 -11.65
CA PHE A 198 34.43 -2.87 -12.77
C PHE A 198 35.02 -1.92 -13.82
N LYS A 199 36.25 -1.41 -13.61
CA LYS A 199 36.88 -0.42 -14.48
C LYS A 199 37.01 -0.88 -15.94
N ASP A 200 37.30 -2.17 -16.15
CA ASP A 200 37.51 -2.74 -17.47
C ASP A 200 36.23 -3.31 -18.10
N VAL A 201 35.07 -3.20 -17.41
CA VAL A 201 33.77 -3.64 -17.96
C VAL A 201 33.32 -2.63 -19.01
N PRO A 202 32.99 -3.04 -20.24
CA PRO A 202 32.40 -2.15 -21.26
C PRO A 202 31.13 -1.47 -20.75
N GLY A 203 30.88 -0.23 -21.20
CA GLY A 203 29.72 0.53 -20.75
C GLY A 203 28.38 -0.18 -21.03
N GLU A 204 28.27 -0.79 -22.21
CA GLU A 204 27.10 -1.57 -22.65
C GLU A 204 26.81 -2.81 -21.78
N ASP A 205 27.85 -3.32 -21.09
CA ASP A 205 27.73 -4.46 -20.18
C ASP A 205 27.55 -4.04 -18.72
N LEU A 206 27.44 -2.73 -18.45
CA LEU A 206 27.33 -2.19 -17.11
C LEU A 206 25.98 -1.49 -16.89
N ALA A 207 25.24 -1.95 -15.90
CA ALA A 207 24.05 -1.27 -15.39
C ALA A 207 24.29 -0.78 -13.95
N ILE A 208 23.85 0.44 -13.65
CA ILE A 208 24.01 1.09 -12.37
C ILE A 208 22.64 1.60 -11.89
N SER A 209 22.28 1.32 -10.65
CA SER A 209 21.10 1.86 -9.99
C SER A 209 21.50 2.50 -8.65
N CYS A 210 21.03 3.72 -8.40
CA CYS A 210 21.35 4.47 -7.19
C CYS A 210 20.27 4.29 -6.14
N ARG A 211 20.70 3.95 -4.92
CA ARG A 211 19.84 3.95 -3.75
C ARG A 211 20.07 5.24 -2.96
N ILE A 212 19.06 6.12 -2.97
CA ILE A 212 19.19 7.47 -2.39
C ILE A 212 18.27 7.58 -1.17
N PHE A 213 18.85 8.02 -0.03
CA PHE A 213 18.12 8.34 1.19
C PHE A 213 18.50 9.75 1.63
N THR A 214 17.52 10.49 2.12
CA THR A 214 17.75 11.75 2.81
C THR A 214 17.49 11.59 4.31
N ARG A 215 18.21 12.35 5.11
CA ARG A 215 18.02 12.35 6.57
C ARG A 215 16.63 12.85 6.97
N GLY A 216 16.09 13.83 6.22
CA GLY A 216 14.75 14.37 6.44
C GLY A 216 13.67 13.33 6.25
N ALA A 217 13.71 12.54 5.16
CA ALA A 217 12.74 11.48 4.91
C ALA A 217 12.87 10.33 5.90
N CYS A 218 14.11 9.93 6.25
CA CYS A 218 14.33 8.94 7.32
C CYS A 218 13.75 9.41 8.66
N HIS A 219 13.97 10.67 9.03
CA HIS A 219 13.43 11.26 10.26
C HIS A 219 11.91 11.23 10.25
N ARG A 220 11.27 11.69 9.15
CA ARG A 220 9.82 11.77 9.04
C ARG A 220 9.16 10.41 9.16
N ILE A 221 9.56 9.42 8.35
CA ILE A 221 8.92 8.10 8.38
C ILE A 221 9.06 7.41 9.74
N VAL A 222 10.20 7.55 10.39
CA VAL A 222 10.44 6.96 11.72
C VAL A 222 9.63 7.69 12.79
N LYS A 223 9.52 9.01 12.73
CA LYS A 223 8.69 9.81 13.64
C LYS A 223 7.23 9.38 13.53
N GLU A 224 6.68 9.33 12.32
CA GLU A 224 5.30 8.90 12.06
C GLU A 224 5.02 7.50 12.63
N ALA A 225 5.97 6.58 12.48
CA ALA A 225 5.86 5.23 13.03
C ALA A 225 5.84 5.22 14.56
N PHE A 226 6.66 6.03 15.24
CA PHE A 226 6.63 6.16 16.70
C PHE A 226 5.34 6.82 17.19
N GLU A 227 4.87 7.88 16.54
CA GLU A 227 3.59 8.52 16.88
C GLU A 227 2.43 7.54 16.71
N TYR A 228 2.42 6.78 15.62
CA TYR A 228 1.45 5.72 15.41
C TYR A 228 1.52 4.66 16.51
N ALA A 229 2.72 4.17 16.83
CA ALA A 229 2.90 3.18 17.88
C ALA A 229 2.38 3.69 19.24
N LYS A 230 2.68 4.95 19.59
CA LYS A 230 2.20 5.61 20.81
C LYS A 230 0.67 5.72 20.83
N LYS A 231 0.09 6.21 19.74
CA LYS A 231 -1.35 6.43 19.59
C LYS A 231 -2.15 5.13 19.72
N PHE A 232 -1.66 4.04 19.08
CA PHE A 232 -2.36 2.76 19.03
C PHE A 232 -1.91 1.75 20.08
N GLY A 233 -0.98 2.14 20.95
CA GLY A 233 -0.52 1.32 22.06
C GLY A 233 0.36 0.14 21.65
N TYR A 234 1.01 0.21 20.47
CA TYR A 234 2.02 -0.77 20.08
C TYR A 234 3.24 -0.66 21.00
N LYS A 235 3.85 -1.81 21.30
CA LYS A 235 4.95 -1.89 22.26
C LYS A 235 6.33 -1.80 21.63
N SER A 236 6.40 -1.88 20.30
CA SER A 236 7.66 -1.88 19.57
C SER A 236 7.57 -1.16 18.21
N VAL A 237 8.67 -0.54 17.83
CA VAL A 237 8.97 -0.09 16.47
C VAL A 237 10.22 -0.83 16.01
N THR A 238 10.14 -1.49 14.86
CA THR A 238 11.22 -2.29 14.28
C THR A 238 11.72 -1.61 13.01
N ILE A 239 13.00 -1.26 12.95
CA ILE A 239 13.64 -0.78 11.71
C ILE A 239 14.11 -2.01 10.92
N CYS A 240 13.48 -2.25 9.78
CA CYS A 240 13.77 -3.37 8.90
C CYS A 240 14.58 -2.89 7.68
N GLU A 241 15.90 -3.05 7.76
CA GLU A 241 16.87 -2.59 6.77
C GLU A 241 18.03 -3.60 6.62
N LYS A 242 19.11 -3.25 5.94
CA LYS A 242 20.29 -4.13 5.78
C LYS A 242 21.62 -3.40 6.14
N PRO A 243 21.77 -2.83 7.35
CA PRO A 243 22.89 -1.94 7.67
C PRO A 243 24.26 -2.65 7.76
N ASN A 244 24.29 -3.98 7.88
CA ASN A 244 25.52 -4.76 7.85
C ASN A 244 26.17 -4.82 6.46
N VAL A 245 25.42 -4.60 5.40
CA VAL A 245 25.87 -4.60 4.01
C VAL A 245 25.68 -3.22 3.36
N ILE A 246 24.48 -2.65 3.45
CA ILE A 246 24.14 -1.33 2.90
C ILE A 246 24.32 -0.29 4.01
N ARG A 247 25.60 0.05 4.28
CA ARG A 247 25.99 0.77 5.50
C ARG A 247 25.48 2.19 5.57
N GLU A 248 25.55 2.93 4.45
CA GLU A 248 25.27 4.37 4.45
C GLU A 248 23.76 4.65 4.53
N THR A 249 23.00 4.19 3.57
CA THR A 249 21.54 4.49 3.52
C THR A 249 20.76 3.78 4.63
N SER A 250 20.96 2.48 4.83
CA SER A 250 20.33 1.77 5.96
C SER A 250 20.86 2.24 7.32
N GLY A 251 22.13 2.65 7.39
CA GLY A 251 22.75 3.23 8.57
C GLY A 251 22.08 4.55 8.96
N MET A 252 21.84 5.44 7.99
CA MET A 252 21.16 6.72 8.21
C MET A 252 19.78 6.55 8.84
N MET A 253 18.93 5.64 8.32
CA MET A 253 17.62 5.36 8.91
C MET A 253 17.73 4.82 10.35
N ARG A 254 18.71 3.93 10.60
CA ARG A 254 18.97 3.40 11.94
C ARG A 254 19.44 4.48 12.92
N GLU A 255 20.25 5.42 12.48
CA GLU A 255 20.71 6.55 13.30
C GLU A 255 19.54 7.47 13.69
N GLU A 256 18.70 7.84 12.71
CA GLU A 256 17.53 8.68 13.00
C GLU A 256 16.55 7.98 13.95
N ALA A 257 16.36 6.68 13.81
CA ALA A 257 15.53 5.90 14.73
C ALA A 257 16.07 5.91 16.17
N LYS A 258 17.39 5.78 16.35
CA LYS A 258 18.01 5.86 17.67
C LYS A 258 17.86 7.24 18.31
N LYS A 259 17.97 8.32 17.53
CA LYS A 259 17.79 9.69 18.03
C LYS A 259 16.33 9.92 18.48
N LEU A 260 15.37 9.54 17.63
CA LEU A 260 13.97 9.72 17.91
C LEU A 260 13.49 8.86 19.09
N HIS A 261 13.98 7.63 19.22
CA HIS A 261 13.59 6.72 20.29
C HIS A 261 13.80 7.32 21.69
N GLN A 262 14.73 8.24 21.88
CA GLN A 262 14.96 8.93 23.16
C GLN A 262 13.72 9.71 23.65
N GLN A 263 12.81 10.06 22.73
CA GLN A 263 11.59 10.81 23.01
C GLN A 263 10.37 9.89 23.27
N TYR A 264 10.51 8.58 23.05
CA TYR A 264 9.41 7.60 23.13
C TYR A 264 9.71 6.51 24.17
N SER A 265 9.84 6.91 25.41
CA SER A 265 10.03 5.98 26.53
C SER A 265 8.85 5.02 26.64
N GLY A 266 9.12 3.72 26.72
CA GLY A 266 8.08 2.68 26.80
C GLY A 266 7.73 2.01 25.47
N ILE A 267 8.23 2.49 24.34
CA ILE A 267 8.19 1.80 23.04
C ILE A 267 9.57 1.21 22.76
N LYS A 268 9.66 -0.09 22.60
CA LYS A 268 10.95 -0.76 22.27
C LYS A 268 11.38 -0.44 20.84
N LEU A 269 12.65 -0.10 20.65
CA LEU A 269 13.23 0.01 19.32
C LEU A 269 14.00 -1.26 18.98
N TRP A 270 13.59 -1.94 17.93
CA TRP A 270 14.25 -3.11 17.40
C TRP A 270 14.88 -2.83 16.02
N HIS A 271 15.83 -3.67 15.64
CA HIS A 271 16.48 -3.62 14.35
C HIS A 271 16.55 -5.03 13.78
N THR A 272 16.05 -5.21 12.57
CA THR A 272 16.15 -6.48 11.84
C THR A 272 16.80 -6.26 10.47
N ASN A 273 17.47 -7.29 9.97
CA ASN A 273 17.85 -7.34 8.56
C ASN A 273 16.69 -7.88 7.75
N ILE A 274 16.46 -7.36 6.55
CA ILE A 274 15.34 -7.74 5.69
C ILE A 274 15.24 -9.24 5.45
N ASP A 275 16.34 -9.93 5.19
CA ASP A 275 16.39 -11.37 5.02
C ASP A 275 15.97 -12.13 6.28
N ALA A 276 16.46 -11.71 7.44
CA ALA A 276 16.04 -12.28 8.72
C ALA A 276 14.57 -11.99 9.02
N GLN A 277 14.09 -10.77 8.69
CA GLN A 277 12.69 -10.38 8.87
C GLN A 277 11.75 -11.30 8.09
N MET A 278 12.10 -11.64 6.84
CA MET A 278 11.30 -12.56 6.02
C MET A 278 11.25 -13.97 6.58
N MET A 279 12.28 -14.42 7.30
CA MET A 279 12.25 -15.68 8.04
C MET A 279 11.39 -15.56 9.32
N TRP A 280 11.56 -14.47 10.09
CA TRP A 280 10.87 -14.31 11.36
C TRP A 280 9.36 -14.14 11.21
N LEU A 281 8.89 -13.49 10.14
CA LEU A 281 7.45 -13.34 9.89
C LEU A 281 6.72 -14.69 9.74
N THR A 282 7.43 -15.76 9.36
CA THR A 282 6.86 -17.11 9.27
C THR A 282 7.02 -17.93 10.55
N LYS A 283 7.65 -17.38 11.59
CA LYS A 283 7.88 -18.07 12.85
C LYS A 283 7.14 -17.48 14.04
N ASN A 284 7.18 -16.18 14.15
CA ASN A 284 6.57 -15.43 15.27
C ASN A 284 6.08 -14.05 14.82
N PRO A 285 5.13 -13.99 13.86
CA PRO A 285 4.61 -12.71 13.33
C PRO A 285 3.93 -11.87 14.41
N GLU A 286 3.42 -12.48 15.47
CA GLU A 286 2.73 -11.84 16.60
C GLU A 286 3.65 -10.98 17.48
N ASP A 287 4.97 -11.13 17.39
CA ASP A 287 5.93 -10.35 18.17
C ASP A 287 6.13 -8.94 17.64
N TYR A 288 5.67 -8.68 16.42
CA TYR A 288 5.85 -7.38 15.76
C TYR A 288 4.65 -6.47 15.97
N GLY A 289 4.93 -5.18 16.08
CA GLY A 289 3.91 -4.12 16.15
C GLY A 289 4.04 -3.19 14.95
N VAL A 290 4.91 -2.17 15.04
CA VAL A 290 5.17 -1.26 13.92
C VAL A 290 6.51 -1.60 13.28
N ILE A 291 6.53 -1.69 11.94
CA ILE A 291 7.76 -1.93 11.17
C ILE A 291 7.99 -0.73 10.26
N VAL A 292 9.23 -0.24 10.22
CA VAL A 292 9.66 0.84 9.32
C VAL A 292 10.74 0.31 8.38
N ALA A 293 10.60 0.59 7.10
CA ALA A 293 11.56 0.19 6.08
C ALA A 293 11.67 1.20 4.94
N GLY A 294 12.80 1.20 4.25
CA GLY A 294 12.95 1.90 2.98
C GLY A 294 12.02 1.31 1.90
N ASN A 295 11.91 2.01 0.77
CA ASN A 295 10.88 1.76 -0.24
C ASN A 295 10.79 0.29 -0.68
N MET A 296 11.85 -0.26 -1.27
CA MET A 296 11.86 -1.65 -1.75
C MET A 296 11.68 -2.67 -0.61
N PHE A 297 12.35 -2.48 0.52
CA PHE A 297 12.23 -3.42 1.63
C PHE A 297 10.86 -3.34 2.31
N GLY A 298 10.28 -2.15 2.39
CA GLY A 298 8.93 -1.95 2.89
C GLY A 298 7.88 -2.62 2.00
N ASP A 299 8.08 -2.62 0.68
CA ASP A 299 7.24 -3.33 -0.28
C ASP A 299 7.26 -4.84 -0.01
N ILE A 300 8.47 -5.42 0.04
CA ILE A 300 8.66 -6.86 0.27
C ILE A 300 8.05 -7.31 1.61
N VAL A 301 8.33 -6.56 2.69
CA VAL A 301 7.85 -6.91 4.04
C VAL A 301 6.33 -6.79 4.14
N SER A 302 5.75 -5.73 3.56
CA SER A 302 4.29 -5.55 3.62
C SER A 302 3.53 -6.65 2.87
N ASP A 303 4.01 -7.06 1.70
CA ASP A 303 3.40 -8.15 0.94
C ASP A 303 3.58 -9.50 1.67
N GLY A 304 4.74 -9.69 2.32
CA GLY A 304 4.96 -10.86 3.17
C GLY A 304 3.96 -10.95 4.33
N PHE A 305 3.75 -9.87 5.08
CA PHE A 305 2.75 -9.82 6.16
C PHE A 305 1.32 -9.87 5.63
N ALA A 306 1.01 -9.25 4.49
CA ALA A 306 -0.29 -9.37 3.85
C ALA A 306 -0.64 -10.84 3.55
N GLY A 307 0.35 -11.63 3.09
CA GLY A 307 0.20 -13.07 2.87
C GLY A 307 -0.20 -13.86 4.13
N LEU A 308 0.14 -13.38 5.32
CA LEU A 308 -0.22 -14.05 6.60
C LEU A 308 -1.65 -13.76 7.06
N VAL A 309 -2.29 -12.71 6.53
CA VAL A 309 -3.61 -12.24 7.00
C VAL A 309 -4.73 -12.38 5.97
N GLY A 310 -4.47 -13.09 4.88
CA GLY A 310 -5.48 -13.32 3.85
C GLY A 310 -5.06 -12.91 2.44
N GLY A 311 -3.84 -12.42 2.27
CA GLY A 311 -3.30 -12.00 0.99
C GLY A 311 -3.81 -10.64 0.51
N LEU A 312 -3.62 -10.37 -0.78
CA LEU A 312 -3.90 -9.07 -1.39
C LEU A 312 -5.39 -8.66 -1.34
N GLY A 313 -6.32 -9.61 -1.20
CA GLY A 313 -7.74 -9.32 -1.04
C GLY A 313 -8.10 -8.63 0.29
N PHE A 314 -7.17 -8.58 1.24
CA PHE A 314 -7.30 -7.92 2.55
C PHE A 314 -6.30 -6.78 2.76
N ALA A 315 -5.38 -6.59 1.82
CA ALA A 315 -4.27 -5.66 1.97
C ALA A 315 -4.65 -4.25 1.51
N CYS A 316 -4.79 -3.34 2.45
CA CYS A 316 -5.07 -1.92 2.24
C CYS A 316 -3.83 -1.05 2.44
N SER A 317 -3.84 0.16 1.89
CA SER A 317 -2.72 1.09 1.91
C SER A 317 -3.17 2.54 1.94
N ALA A 318 -2.39 3.39 2.61
CA ALA A 318 -2.48 4.83 2.54
C ALA A 318 -1.13 5.41 2.11
N ASN A 319 -1.13 6.26 1.10
CA ASN A 319 0.01 7.05 0.66
C ASN A 319 -0.20 8.49 1.13
N ILE A 320 0.61 8.96 2.06
CA ILE A 320 0.38 10.20 2.79
C ILE A 320 1.53 11.17 2.55
N GLY A 321 1.21 12.34 2.01
CA GLY A 321 2.09 13.51 1.90
C GLY A 321 1.81 14.53 3.02
N LYS A 322 2.26 15.77 2.81
CA LYS A 322 1.94 16.88 3.72
C LYS A 322 0.51 17.38 3.58
N GLU A 323 -0.01 17.39 2.37
CA GLU A 323 -1.31 17.96 2.04
C GLU A 323 -2.26 16.97 1.38
N VAL A 324 -1.72 16.05 0.59
CA VAL A 324 -2.49 15.09 -0.20
C VAL A 324 -2.34 13.70 0.40
N ALA A 325 -3.44 12.96 0.45
CA ALA A 325 -3.45 11.55 0.84
C ALA A 325 -4.26 10.73 -0.17
N ILE A 326 -3.73 9.55 -0.54
CA ILE A 326 -4.36 8.63 -1.50
C ILE A 326 -4.44 7.25 -0.85
N PHE A 327 -5.64 6.68 -0.88
CA PHE A 327 -5.94 5.38 -0.26
C PHE A 327 -6.24 4.37 -1.34
N GLU A 328 -5.56 3.24 -1.30
CA GLU A 328 -5.62 2.21 -2.34
C GLU A 328 -5.49 0.80 -1.76
N PRO A 329 -6.06 -0.23 -2.37
CA PRO A 329 -5.66 -1.61 -2.09
C PRO A 329 -4.25 -1.86 -2.65
N THR A 330 -3.53 -2.85 -2.11
CA THR A 330 -2.18 -3.16 -2.60
C THR A 330 -2.17 -4.08 -3.82
N HIS A 331 -3.33 -4.67 -4.18
CA HIS A 331 -3.43 -5.54 -5.36
C HIS A 331 -3.34 -4.75 -6.68
N GLY A 332 -2.83 -5.38 -7.73
CA GLY A 332 -2.86 -4.83 -9.09
C GLY A 332 -4.23 -4.96 -9.76
N SER A 333 -4.28 -4.61 -11.05
CA SER A 333 -5.52 -4.57 -11.85
C SER A 333 -6.12 -5.93 -12.20
N ALA A 334 -5.37 -7.02 -12.11
CA ALA A 334 -5.81 -8.38 -12.43
C ALA A 334 -6.75 -8.47 -13.66
N PRO A 335 -6.32 -8.05 -14.86
CA PRO A 335 -7.19 -7.84 -16.02
C PRO A 335 -7.96 -9.09 -16.46
N LYS A 336 -7.47 -10.27 -16.12
CA LYS A 336 -8.16 -11.55 -16.41
C LYS A 336 -9.52 -11.70 -15.72
N TYR A 337 -9.81 -10.89 -14.70
CA TYR A 337 -11.06 -10.91 -13.94
C TYR A 337 -11.98 -9.72 -14.24
N GLU A 338 -11.51 -8.74 -15.02
CA GLU A 338 -12.24 -7.49 -15.30
C GLU A 338 -13.62 -7.74 -15.93
N ASN A 339 -13.70 -8.69 -16.89
CA ASN A 339 -14.89 -8.94 -17.68
C ASN A 339 -15.79 -10.05 -17.11
N LEU A 340 -15.51 -10.55 -15.91
CA LEU A 340 -16.38 -11.55 -15.29
C LEU A 340 -17.66 -10.89 -14.76
N ASN A 341 -18.81 -11.42 -15.19
CA ASN A 341 -20.12 -10.97 -14.74
C ASN A 341 -20.99 -12.19 -14.34
N PRO A 342 -21.35 -12.33 -13.05
CA PRO A 342 -20.95 -11.44 -11.95
C PRO A 342 -19.46 -11.52 -11.61
N SER A 343 -18.92 -10.45 -11.07
CA SER A 343 -17.50 -10.40 -10.62
C SER A 343 -17.27 -11.29 -9.42
N ILE A 344 -16.06 -11.88 -9.35
CA ILE A 344 -15.66 -12.82 -8.31
C ILE A 344 -14.66 -12.23 -7.30
N VAL A 345 -14.13 -11.01 -7.58
CA VAL A 345 -13.03 -10.46 -6.79
C VAL A 345 -13.46 -10.03 -5.39
N ASN A 346 -12.55 -10.18 -4.43
CA ASN A 346 -12.78 -9.78 -3.06
C ASN A 346 -12.69 -8.24 -2.92
N PRO A 347 -13.76 -7.54 -2.50
CA PRO A 347 -13.76 -6.08 -2.37
C PRO A 347 -13.18 -5.58 -1.06
N VAL A 348 -12.85 -6.46 -0.10
CA VAL A 348 -12.52 -6.10 1.28
C VAL A 348 -11.29 -5.19 1.36
N ALA A 349 -10.26 -5.42 0.53
CA ALA A 349 -9.06 -4.56 0.53
C ALA A 349 -9.40 -3.10 0.18
N MET A 350 -10.27 -2.86 -0.82
CA MET A 350 -10.70 -1.51 -1.19
C MET A 350 -11.61 -0.89 -0.12
N ILE A 351 -12.50 -1.67 0.47
CA ILE A 351 -13.36 -1.22 1.59
C ILE A 351 -12.50 -0.86 2.80
N LEU A 352 -11.46 -1.64 3.13
CA LEU A 352 -10.52 -1.32 4.19
C LEU A 352 -9.69 -0.06 3.87
N SER A 353 -9.33 0.16 2.59
CA SER A 353 -8.66 1.39 2.16
C SER A 353 -9.56 2.62 2.34
N SER A 354 -10.88 2.49 2.08
CA SER A 354 -11.83 3.56 2.38
C SER A 354 -12.00 3.80 3.88
N CYS A 355 -11.86 2.76 4.72
CA CYS A 355 -11.80 2.95 6.18
C CYS A 355 -10.56 3.74 6.60
N MET A 356 -9.40 3.52 5.95
CA MET A 356 -8.21 4.33 6.22
C MET A 356 -8.41 5.80 5.83
N MET A 357 -9.12 6.06 4.73
CA MET A 357 -9.54 7.41 4.35
C MET A 357 -10.44 8.05 5.42
N LEU A 358 -11.47 7.35 5.87
CA LEU A 358 -12.37 7.85 6.91
C LEU A 358 -11.62 8.21 8.21
N ASP A 359 -10.68 7.36 8.63
CA ASP A 359 -9.84 7.64 9.80
C ASP A 359 -8.97 8.88 9.60
N HIS A 360 -8.46 9.08 8.39
CA HIS A 360 -7.60 10.22 8.04
C HIS A 360 -8.36 11.56 8.12
N ILE A 361 -9.62 11.57 7.69
CA ILE A 361 -10.46 12.76 7.71
C ILE A 361 -11.27 12.93 9.02
N GLY A 362 -11.07 12.04 10.01
CA GLY A 362 -11.68 12.15 11.34
C GLY A 362 -13.00 11.40 11.53
N GLU A 363 -13.51 10.70 10.51
CA GLU A 363 -14.74 9.88 10.53
C GLU A 363 -14.49 8.49 11.15
N THR A 364 -13.78 8.45 12.27
CA THR A 364 -13.25 7.22 12.88
C THR A 364 -14.34 6.24 13.34
N ASP A 365 -15.50 6.73 13.77
CA ASP A 365 -16.61 5.86 14.19
C ASP A 365 -17.21 5.12 13.00
N LYS A 366 -17.36 5.77 11.83
CA LYS A 366 -17.81 5.12 10.61
C LYS A 366 -16.80 4.06 10.16
N ALA A 367 -15.52 4.40 10.13
CA ALA A 367 -14.46 3.45 9.81
C ALA A 367 -14.47 2.21 10.72
N LYS A 368 -14.65 2.43 12.01
CA LYS A 368 -14.76 1.35 13.00
C LYS A 368 -15.98 0.45 12.76
N ASN A 369 -17.13 1.03 12.47
CA ASN A 369 -18.35 0.27 12.22
C ASN A 369 -18.20 -0.61 10.98
N ILE A 370 -17.62 -0.07 9.89
CA ILE A 370 -17.33 -0.86 8.68
C ILE A 370 -16.39 -2.02 8.98
N ARG A 371 -15.30 -1.78 9.71
CA ARG A 371 -14.35 -2.85 10.10
C ARG A 371 -15.00 -3.92 10.96
N ASN A 372 -15.91 -3.53 11.88
CA ASN A 372 -16.66 -4.47 12.68
C ASN A 372 -17.62 -5.33 11.83
N ALA A 373 -18.28 -4.73 10.84
CA ALA A 373 -19.14 -5.43 9.91
C ALA A 373 -18.33 -6.45 9.10
N ILE A 374 -17.18 -6.05 8.54
CA ILE A 374 -16.27 -6.96 7.84
C ILE A 374 -15.85 -8.12 8.75
N ALA A 375 -15.39 -7.82 9.97
CA ALA A 375 -14.95 -8.85 10.91
C ALA A 375 -16.06 -9.86 11.21
N LYS A 376 -17.30 -9.40 11.36
CA LYS A 376 -18.44 -10.26 11.63
C LYS A 376 -18.83 -11.12 10.43
N VAL A 377 -18.84 -10.59 9.21
CA VAL A 377 -19.06 -11.37 7.99
C VAL A 377 -18.01 -12.50 7.87
N ILE A 378 -16.75 -12.19 8.13
CA ILE A 378 -15.67 -13.17 8.05
C ILE A 378 -15.81 -14.24 9.13
N GLU A 379 -16.10 -13.84 10.38
CA GLU A 379 -16.27 -14.75 11.53
C GLU A 379 -17.46 -15.70 11.31
N GLU A 380 -18.59 -15.19 10.81
CA GLU A 380 -19.75 -16.02 10.49
C GLU A 380 -19.48 -17.04 9.36
N GLY A 381 -18.59 -16.70 8.43
CA GLY A 381 -18.13 -17.60 7.37
C GLY A 381 -19.15 -18.04 6.35
N LYS A 382 -20.35 -17.42 6.35
CA LYS A 382 -21.46 -17.74 5.42
C LYS A 382 -21.21 -17.20 4.01
N THR A 383 -20.51 -16.06 3.92
CA THR A 383 -20.21 -15.35 2.67
C THR A 383 -18.71 -15.34 2.47
N ARG A 384 -18.23 -16.03 1.44
CA ARG A 384 -16.79 -16.15 1.13
C ARG A 384 -16.55 -15.97 -0.35
N THR A 385 -15.60 -15.16 -0.72
CA THR A 385 -15.11 -15.00 -2.09
C THR A 385 -14.24 -16.19 -2.50
N TYR A 386 -13.92 -16.31 -3.78
CA TYR A 386 -13.18 -17.45 -4.33
C TYR A 386 -11.78 -17.62 -3.70
N ASP A 387 -11.10 -16.52 -3.40
CA ASP A 387 -9.80 -16.50 -2.74
C ASP A 387 -9.88 -17.05 -1.31
N MET A 388 -10.90 -16.66 -0.53
CA MET A 388 -11.16 -17.20 0.81
C MET A 388 -11.43 -18.71 0.80
N LEU A 389 -11.97 -19.23 -0.30
CA LEU A 389 -12.20 -20.67 -0.50
C LEU A 389 -11.00 -21.37 -1.15
N ARG A 390 -9.89 -20.64 -1.40
CA ARG A 390 -8.68 -21.15 -2.09
C ARG A 390 -8.98 -21.77 -3.46
N LEU A 391 -9.98 -21.23 -4.17
CA LEU A 391 -10.35 -21.67 -5.51
C LEU A 391 -9.50 -20.93 -6.56
N SER A 392 -9.24 -21.62 -7.67
CA SER A 392 -8.73 -20.95 -8.86
C SER A 392 -9.82 -20.02 -9.42
N GLY A 393 -9.46 -18.78 -9.73
CA GLY A 393 -10.43 -17.80 -10.23
C GLY A 393 -10.95 -18.19 -11.63
N GLY A 394 -12.27 -18.22 -11.78
CA GLY A 394 -13.00 -18.54 -13.00
C GLY A 394 -14.50 -18.40 -12.81
N ALA A 395 -15.31 -18.51 -13.87
CA ALA A 395 -16.76 -18.38 -13.78
C ALA A 395 -17.42 -19.50 -12.97
N ASP A 396 -16.76 -20.65 -12.83
CA ASP A 396 -17.25 -21.85 -12.13
C ASP A 396 -17.13 -21.76 -10.60
N VAL A 397 -16.56 -20.70 -10.05
CA VAL A 397 -16.37 -20.55 -8.59
C VAL A 397 -17.69 -20.47 -7.83
N PHE A 398 -18.76 -19.99 -8.47
CA PHE A 398 -20.09 -19.89 -7.85
C PHE A 398 -20.70 -21.27 -7.60
N GLU A 399 -20.51 -22.23 -8.51
CA GLU A 399 -20.91 -23.63 -8.34
C GLU A 399 -20.17 -24.31 -7.19
N LYS A 400 -18.97 -23.81 -6.84
CA LYS A 400 -18.12 -24.27 -5.74
C LYS A 400 -18.38 -23.54 -4.42
N GLY A 401 -19.43 -22.71 -4.38
CA GLY A 401 -19.89 -22.02 -3.17
C GLY A 401 -19.28 -20.64 -2.92
N ALA A 402 -18.48 -20.09 -3.84
CA ALA A 402 -18.02 -18.71 -3.72
C ALA A 402 -19.16 -17.71 -3.92
N CYS A 403 -19.06 -16.56 -3.25
CA CYS A 403 -19.96 -15.45 -3.51
C CYS A 403 -19.38 -14.50 -4.56
N SER A 404 -20.23 -13.68 -5.15
CA SER A 404 -19.80 -12.56 -6.00
C SER A 404 -19.26 -11.41 -5.17
N THR A 405 -18.54 -10.49 -5.81
CA THR A 405 -18.06 -9.23 -5.23
C THR A 405 -19.20 -8.46 -4.57
N THR A 406 -20.28 -8.26 -5.31
CA THR A 406 -21.49 -7.56 -4.82
C THR A 406 -22.12 -8.26 -3.62
N LYS A 407 -22.22 -9.59 -3.62
CA LYS A 407 -22.80 -10.33 -2.47
C LYS A 407 -21.94 -10.21 -1.20
N MET A 408 -20.61 -10.13 -1.33
CA MET A 408 -19.74 -9.84 -0.20
C MET A 408 -20.00 -8.44 0.34
N THR A 409 -20.12 -7.45 -0.54
CA THR A 409 -20.45 -6.06 -0.16
C THR A 409 -21.83 -5.97 0.52
N ASP A 410 -22.85 -6.64 -0.02
CA ASP A 410 -24.20 -6.67 0.55
C ASP A 410 -24.18 -7.24 1.98
N ALA A 411 -23.46 -8.35 2.20
CA ALA A 411 -23.32 -8.93 3.52
C ALA A 411 -22.63 -7.98 4.54
N ILE A 412 -21.71 -7.15 4.08
CA ILE A 412 -21.08 -6.12 4.93
C ILE A 412 -22.09 -5.01 5.23
N ILE A 413 -22.82 -4.52 4.23
CA ILE A 413 -23.82 -3.46 4.38
C ILE A 413 -24.97 -3.88 5.31
N GLU A 414 -25.41 -5.12 5.27
CA GLU A 414 -26.46 -5.66 6.16
C GLU A 414 -26.06 -5.62 7.65
N LEU A 415 -24.78 -5.46 7.98
CA LEU A 415 -24.27 -5.43 9.34
C LEU A 415 -23.84 -4.03 9.80
N LEU A 416 -24.02 -2.99 8.98
CA LEU A 416 -23.77 -1.60 9.34
C LEU A 416 -24.92 -1.05 10.18
#